data_b4585cfbf7dc1e0968ac832f4bae9252
#
_entry.id   b4585cfbf7dc1e0968ac832f4bae9252
#
_cell.length_a   1.000
_cell.length_b   1.000
_cell.length_c   1.000
_cell.angle_alpha   90.00
_cell.angle_beta   90.00
_cell.angle_gamma   90.00
#
_symmetry.space_group_name_H-M   'P 1'
#
loop_
_entity.id
_entity.type
_entity.pdbx_description
1 polymer ?
#
loop_
_entity_poly.entity_id
_entity_poly.type
_entity_poly.pdbx_seq_one_letter_code
_entity_poly.pdbx_strand_id
1 'polypeptide(L)'
;QDQSYYEYIAPSEGKGKDGRPGYAYKDHKGYLTVGVGHLVLRNDRALKTVTGRDYSSVVSGKKPLSERQMQQLFNIDVKAKIAAAQNKIPSFNSLPQYVRNAIVDGFFRGDLSGSKNTIGHINNGDFRSAAKEYLNHAGYRTSKEEGTGVAGRMERNAAAFATYGGGSSASQPVKTDFYTVKPGDTLSKIAKQSGKSINDIIKVNKLSNPDKLQIGQRLSL
;
A
#
# COMPACT_ATOMS: atom_id res chain seq x y z
N GLN A 1 10.02 3.23 -9.74
CA GLN A 1 8.56 3.07 -9.87
C GLN A 1 8.00 2.00 -8.90
N ASP A 2 8.69 0.87 -8.76
CA ASP A 2 8.22 -0.24 -7.90
C ASP A 2 8.26 0.11 -6.41
N GLN A 3 9.18 0.97 -5.99
CA GLN A 3 9.30 1.43 -4.60
C GLN A 3 8.05 2.18 -4.12
N SER A 4 7.45 3.03 -4.96
CA SER A 4 6.24 3.78 -4.60
C SER A 4 5.03 2.86 -4.35
N TYR A 5 4.88 1.78 -5.11
CA TYR A 5 3.83 0.79 -4.88
C TYR A 5 4.08 0.01 -3.58
N TYR A 6 5.31 -0.38 -3.31
CA TYR A 6 5.66 -1.05 -2.07
C TYR A 6 5.31 -0.19 -0.85
N GLU A 7 5.74 1.07 -0.86
CA GLU A 7 5.47 2.01 0.23
C GLU A 7 3.98 2.29 0.44
N TYR A 8 3.18 2.23 -0.63
CA TYR A 8 1.75 2.44 -0.55
C TYR A 8 0.98 1.20 -0.07
N ILE A 9 1.36 0.01 -0.52
CA ILE A 9 0.61 -1.23 -0.33
C ILE A 9 1.07 -1.99 0.93
N ALA A 10 2.39 -2.12 1.14
CA ALA A 10 2.95 -2.96 2.21
C ALA A 10 2.47 -2.60 3.63
N PRO A 11 2.24 -1.34 4.01
CA PRO A 11 1.72 -1.00 5.34
C PRO A 11 0.33 -1.59 5.65
N SER A 12 -0.44 -1.91 4.62
CA SER A 12 -1.78 -2.49 4.74
C SER A 12 -1.82 -4.01 4.61
N GLU A 13 -0.69 -4.62 4.24
CA GLU A 13 -0.53 -6.05 4.03
C GLU A 13 0.54 -6.61 4.97
N GLY A 14 0.62 -7.93 5.07
CA GLY A 14 1.82 -8.60 5.55
C GLY A 14 2.19 -8.36 7.01
N LYS A 15 1.21 -8.15 7.90
CA LYS A 15 1.52 -8.10 9.35
C LYS A 15 2.08 -9.44 9.88
N GLY A 16 2.09 -10.50 9.04
CA GLY A 16 2.64 -11.81 9.39
C GLY A 16 1.87 -12.52 10.49
N LYS A 17 2.39 -13.65 10.93
CA LYS A 17 1.89 -14.37 12.09
C LYS A 17 2.19 -13.55 13.35
N ASP A 18 1.16 -13.28 14.15
CA ASP A 18 1.27 -12.58 15.44
C ASP A 18 1.97 -11.19 15.34
N GLY A 19 1.74 -10.47 14.23
CA GLY A 19 2.37 -9.18 13.99
C GLY A 19 3.85 -9.23 13.61
N ARG A 20 4.40 -10.43 13.31
CA ARG A 20 5.79 -10.63 12.91
C ARG A 20 5.90 -10.68 11.38
N PRO A 21 6.30 -9.59 10.72
CA PRO A 21 6.43 -9.56 9.27
C PRO A 21 7.48 -10.58 8.79
N GLY A 22 7.27 -11.10 7.59
CA GLY A 22 8.18 -12.04 6.94
C GLY A 22 7.97 -13.50 7.27
N TYR A 23 7.32 -13.86 8.37
CA TYR A 23 6.97 -15.25 8.65
C TYR A 23 5.76 -15.71 7.83
N ALA A 24 5.82 -16.97 7.35
CA ALA A 24 4.67 -17.59 6.70
C ALA A 24 3.53 -17.81 7.72
N TYR A 25 2.31 -17.53 7.31
CA TYR A 25 1.10 -17.67 8.13
C TYR A 25 -0.08 -18.12 7.27
N LYS A 26 -1.13 -18.63 7.90
CA LYS A 26 -2.40 -18.87 7.23
C LYS A 26 -3.26 -17.62 7.30
N ASP A 27 -3.72 -17.17 6.13
CA ASP A 27 -4.67 -16.06 6.05
C ASP A 27 -6.07 -16.45 6.61
N HIS A 28 -7.01 -15.52 6.59
CA HIS A 28 -8.38 -15.74 7.08
C HIS A 28 -9.15 -16.84 6.31
N LYS A 29 -8.70 -17.20 5.10
CA LYS A 29 -9.24 -18.28 4.28
C LYS A 29 -8.47 -19.59 4.46
N GLY A 30 -7.43 -19.61 5.29
CA GLY A 30 -6.60 -20.78 5.54
C GLY A 30 -5.47 -21.00 4.53
N TYR A 31 -5.27 -20.09 3.58
CA TYR A 31 -4.18 -20.16 2.60
C TYR A 31 -2.84 -19.75 3.21
N LEU A 32 -1.80 -20.49 2.87
CA LEU A 32 -0.45 -20.15 3.30
C LEU A 32 0.02 -18.90 2.56
N THR A 33 0.39 -17.88 3.33
CA THR A 33 0.77 -16.55 2.84
C THR A 33 2.08 -16.13 3.49
N VAL A 34 2.91 -15.36 2.78
CA VAL A 34 4.19 -14.85 3.30
C VAL A 34 4.46 -13.43 2.78
N GLY A 35 5.25 -12.67 3.50
CA GLY A 35 5.66 -11.32 3.10
C GLY A 35 4.45 -10.38 2.94
N VAL A 36 4.41 -9.64 1.85
CA VAL A 36 3.35 -8.66 1.55
C VAL A 36 2.20 -9.35 0.80
N GLY A 37 1.49 -10.24 1.49
CA GLY A 37 0.30 -10.89 0.92
C GLY A 37 0.57 -11.92 -0.18
N HIS A 38 1.81 -12.41 -0.32
CA HIS A 38 2.14 -13.43 -1.32
C HIS A 38 1.54 -14.78 -0.96
N LEU A 39 0.66 -15.29 -1.81
CA LEU A 39 0.07 -16.62 -1.69
C LEU A 39 1.12 -17.69 -2.07
N VAL A 40 1.48 -18.56 -1.13
CA VAL A 40 2.45 -19.63 -1.38
C VAL A 40 1.78 -20.76 -2.18
N LEU A 41 2.21 -20.93 -3.41
CA LEU A 41 1.72 -21.97 -4.32
C LEU A 41 2.59 -23.23 -4.26
N ARG A 42 2.03 -24.37 -4.71
CA ARG A 42 2.82 -25.57 -4.93
C ARG A 42 3.91 -25.28 -5.98
N ASN A 43 5.17 -25.55 -5.64
CA ASN A 43 6.32 -25.23 -6.50
C ASN A 43 6.48 -23.74 -6.85
N ASP A 44 6.27 -22.88 -5.88
CA ASP A 44 6.34 -21.43 -6.01
C ASP A 44 7.69 -20.95 -6.54
N ARG A 45 7.73 -20.58 -7.82
CA ARG A 45 8.97 -20.12 -8.47
C ARG A 45 9.45 -18.77 -7.95
N ALA A 46 8.53 -17.86 -7.71
CA ALA A 46 8.86 -16.52 -7.22
C ALA A 46 9.52 -16.60 -5.84
N LEU A 47 8.87 -17.32 -4.92
CA LEU A 47 9.38 -17.50 -3.58
C LEU A 47 10.71 -18.28 -3.57
N LYS A 48 10.85 -19.32 -4.40
CA LYS A 48 12.13 -20.06 -4.56
C LYS A 48 13.25 -19.17 -5.07
N THR A 49 12.97 -18.32 -6.05
CA THR A 49 13.96 -17.37 -6.60
C THR A 49 14.46 -16.42 -5.52
N VAL A 50 13.57 -15.93 -4.67
CA VAL A 50 13.88 -14.95 -3.63
C VAL A 50 14.60 -15.60 -2.42
N THR A 51 14.22 -16.83 -2.06
CA THR A 51 14.69 -17.49 -0.84
C THR A 51 15.84 -18.47 -1.07
N GLY A 52 16.00 -18.99 -2.29
CA GLY A 52 17.03 -19.99 -2.60
C GLY A 52 16.95 -21.21 -1.69
N ARG A 53 18.03 -21.52 -1.00
CA ARG A 53 18.16 -22.67 -0.07
C ARG A 53 17.23 -22.58 1.14
N ASP A 54 16.77 -21.40 1.48
CA ASP A 54 15.90 -21.17 2.65
C ASP A 54 14.41 -21.42 2.37
N TYR A 55 14.03 -21.77 1.15
CA TYR A 55 12.64 -21.97 0.72
C TYR A 55 11.83 -22.83 1.72
N SER A 56 12.32 -24.03 2.03
CA SER A 56 11.60 -24.95 2.94
C SER A 56 11.47 -24.39 4.36
N SER A 57 12.49 -23.69 4.84
CA SER A 57 12.48 -23.06 6.17
C SER A 57 11.50 -21.88 6.22
N VAL A 58 11.39 -21.13 5.14
CA VAL A 58 10.41 -20.01 5.04
C VAL A 58 8.99 -20.57 4.96
N VAL A 59 8.72 -21.53 4.08
CA VAL A 59 7.38 -22.13 3.92
C VAL A 59 6.90 -22.82 5.19
N SER A 60 7.80 -23.45 5.95
CA SER A 60 7.47 -24.06 7.24
C SER A 60 7.34 -23.08 8.41
N GLY A 61 7.55 -21.77 8.16
CA GLY A 61 7.49 -20.73 9.17
C GLY A 61 8.65 -20.77 10.19
N LYS A 62 9.73 -21.50 9.92
CA LYS A 62 10.92 -21.55 10.78
C LYS A 62 11.85 -20.36 10.58
N LYS A 63 11.84 -19.76 9.39
CA LYS A 63 12.67 -18.61 9.03
C LYS A 63 11.81 -17.51 8.38
N PRO A 64 11.95 -16.24 8.77
CA PRO A 64 11.25 -15.15 8.10
C PRO A 64 11.96 -14.77 6.81
N LEU A 65 11.22 -14.12 5.90
CA LEU A 65 11.82 -13.32 4.85
C LEU A 65 12.47 -12.07 5.47
N SER A 66 13.64 -11.70 4.98
CA SER A 66 14.22 -10.39 5.26
C SER A 66 13.39 -9.30 4.55
N GLU A 67 13.53 -8.04 4.98
CA GLU A 67 12.88 -6.89 4.32
C GLU A 67 13.18 -6.84 2.82
N ARG A 68 14.46 -7.04 2.45
CA ARG A 68 14.89 -7.10 1.04
C ARG A 68 14.18 -8.23 0.28
N GLN A 69 14.02 -9.40 0.89
CA GLN A 69 13.33 -10.53 0.26
C GLN A 69 11.83 -10.26 0.12
N MET A 70 11.19 -9.65 1.12
CA MET A 70 9.79 -9.23 1.05
C MET A 70 9.57 -8.24 -0.09
N GLN A 71 10.45 -7.25 -0.24
CA GLN A 71 10.39 -6.27 -1.32
C GLN A 71 10.63 -6.91 -2.70
N GLN A 72 11.59 -7.81 -2.82
CA GLN A 72 11.83 -8.54 -4.06
C GLN A 72 10.63 -9.39 -4.48
N LEU A 73 10.02 -10.11 -3.55
CA LEU A 73 8.84 -10.93 -3.78
C LEU A 73 7.64 -10.06 -4.19
N PHE A 74 7.40 -8.97 -3.45
CA PHE A 74 6.38 -8.00 -3.80
C PHE A 74 6.56 -7.42 -5.21
N ASN A 75 7.79 -7.08 -5.60
CA ASN A 75 8.08 -6.55 -6.92
C ASN A 75 7.77 -7.55 -8.05
N ILE A 76 7.88 -8.87 -7.77
CA ILE A 76 7.44 -9.91 -8.72
C ILE A 76 5.91 -9.90 -8.82
N ASP A 77 5.21 -9.89 -7.68
CA ASP A 77 3.74 -9.96 -7.63
C ASP A 77 3.07 -8.72 -8.23
N VAL A 78 3.58 -7.53 -7.91
CA VAL A 78 2.99 -6.27 -8.34
C VAL A 78 3.10 -6.06 -9.84
N LYS A 79 4.11 -6.60 -10.52
CA LYS A 79 4.25 -6.50 -11.98
C LYS A 79 3.05 -7.04 -12.73
N ALA A 80 2.52 -8.19 -12.31
CA ALA A 80 1.33 -8.76 -12.90
C ALA A 80 0.09 -7.87 -12.68
N LYS A 81 0.00 -7.20 -11.54
CA LYS A 81 -1.10 -6.28 -11.22
C LYS A 81 -1.02 -4.98 -11.99
N ILE A 82 0.19 -4.46 -12.18
CA ILE A 82 0.44 -3.29 -13.04
C ILE A 82 0.05 -3.60 -14.49
N ALA A 83 0.49 -4.74 -15.03
CA ALA A 83 0.13 -5.16 -16.38
C ALA A 83 -1.39 -5.33 -16.53
N ALA A 84 -2.07 -5.91 -15.56
CA ALA A 84 -3.53 -6.04 -15.58
C ALA A 84 -4.24 -4.68 -15.51
N ALA A 85 -3.72 -3.73 -14.73
CA ALA A 85 -4.24 -2.37 -14.67
C ALA A 85 -4.04 -1.65 -16.01
N GLN A 86 -2.86 -1.74 -16.62
CA GLN A 86 -2.55 -1.15 -17.93
C GLN A 86 -3.47 -1.69 -19.03
N ASN A 87 -3.75 -3.00 -19.02
CA ASN A 87 -4.65 -3.61 -20.00
C ASN A 87 -6.11 -3.14 -19.88
N LYS A 88 -6.57 -2.83 -18.64
CA LYS A 88 -7.95 -2.41 -18.40
C LYS A 88 -8.14 -0.89 -18.41
N ILE A 89 -7.07 -0.14 -18.20
CA ILE A 89 -7.08 1.32 -18.11
C ILE A 89 -6.02 1.88 -19.06
N PRO A 90 -6.40 2.17 -20.33
CA PRO A 90 -5.47 2.64 -21.35
C PRO A 90 -4.69 3.91 -20.95
N SER A 91 -5.30 4.79 -20.16
CA SER A 91 -4.68 6.02 -19.64
C SER A 91 -3.76 5.80 -18.44
N PHE A 92 -3.60 4.56 -17.93
CA PHE A 92 -2.89 4.26 -16.69
C PHE A 92 -1.52 4.94 -16.57
N ASN A 93 -0.72 4.87 -17.63
CA ASN A 93 0.65 5.41 -17.61
C ASN A 93 0.71 6.95 -17.58
N SER A 94 -0.34 7.63 -18.02
CA SER A 94 -0.45 9.10 -17.98
C SER A 94 -1.02 9.63 -16.66
N LEU A 95 -1.56 8.75 -15.80
CA LEU A 95 -2.10 9.16 -14.52
C LEU A 95 -0.97 9.51 -13.52
N PRO A 96 -1.22 10.45 -12.60
CA PRO A 96 -0.30 10.75 -11.50
C PRO A 96 0.03 9.51 -10.66
N GLN A 97 1.23 9.46 -10.08
CA GLN A 97 1.69 8.28 -9.33
C GLN A 97 0.73 7.88 -8.19
N TYR A 98 0.17 8.83 -7.47
CA TYR A 98 -0.75 8.53 -6.36
C TYR A 98 -2.06 7.87 -6.83
N VAL A 99 -2.56 8.22 -8.04
CA VAL A 99 -3.73 7.57 -8.65
C VAL A 99 -3.35 6.16 -9.10
N ARG A 100 -2.19 6.01 -9.73
CA ARG A 100 -1.66 4.69 -10.10
C ARG A 100 -1.48 3.78 -8.89
N ASN A 101 -0.98 4.32 -7.77
CA ASN A 101 -0.84 3.57 -6.52
C ASN A 101 -2.21 3.04 -6.04
N ALA A 102 -3.24 3.88 -6.03
CA ALA A 102 -4.59 3.49 -5.64
C ALA A 102 -5.19 2.42 -6.59
N ILE A 103 -4.97 2.57 -7.90
CA ILE A 103 -5.41 1.59 -8.89
C ILE A 103 -4.70 0.25 -8.65
N VAL A 104 -3.36 0.25 -8.56
CA VAL A 104 -2.58 -0.98 -8.37
C VAL A 104 -2.94 -1.66 -7.04
N ASP A 105 -3.18 -0.90 -5.99
CA ASP A 105 -3.66 -1.41 -4.70
C ASP A 105 -5.01 -2.14 -4.84
N GLY A 106 -5.98 -1.54 -5.55
CA GLY A 106 -7.26 -2.17 -5.82
C GLY A 106 -7.16 -3.42 -6.71
N PHE A 107 -6.21 -3.46 -7.65
CA PHE A 107 -5.89 -4.66 -8.44
C PHE A 107 -5.16 -5.72 -7.62
N PHE A 108 -4.28 -5.30 -6.71
CA PHE A 108 -3.53 -6.20 -5.83
C PHE A 108 -4.49 -6.96 -4.90
N ARG A 109 -5.43 -6.27 -4.31
CA ARG A 109 -6.49 -6.86 -3.48
C ARG A 109 -7.54 -7.65 -4.28
N GLY A 110 -7.79 -7.27 -5.54
CA GLY A 110 -8.79 -7.85 -6.41
C GLY A 110 -10.14 -7.13 -6.40
N ASP A 111 -10.37 -6.13 -5.54
CA ASP A 111 -11.65 -5.41 -5.45
C ASP A 111 -11.89 -4.46 -6.63
N LEU A 112 -10.83 -3.94 -7.27
CA LEU A 112 -10.97 -3.11 -8.47
C LEU A 112 -10.94 -3.94 -9.75
N SER A 113 -10.22 -5.04 -9.80
CA SER A 113 -10.00 -5.80 -11.04
C SER A 113 -11.29 -6.35 -11.67
N GLY A 114 -12.32 -6.61 -10.87
CA GLY A 114 -13.65 -7.05 -11.30
C GLY A 114 -14.70 -5.93 -11.39
N SER A 115 -14.39 -4.71 -10.95
CA SER A 115 -15.34 -3.60 -10.82
C SER A 115 -15.50 -2.87 -12.15
N LYS A 116 -16.33 -3.44 -13.06
CA LYS A 116 -16.54 -2.90 -14.43
C LYS A 116 -16.99 -1.44 -14.42
N ASN A 117 -17.91 -1.06 -13.53
CA ASN A 117 -18.42 0.30 -13.46
C ASN A 117 -17.34 1.29 -13.02
N THR A 118 -16.60 0.98 -11.96
CA THR A 118 -15.50 1.84 -11.48
C THR A 118 -14.45 2.02 -12.57
N ILE A 119 -14.05 0.94 -13.25
CA ILE A 119 -13.09 1.00 -14.36
C ILE A 119 -13.67 1.80 -15.53
N GLY A 120 -14.96 1.66 -15.83
CA GLY A 120 -15.66 2.45 -16.86
C GLY A 120 -15.61 3.95 -16.57
N HIS A 121 -15.88 4.35 -15.33
CA HIS A 121 -15.75 5.76 -14.91
C HIS A 121 -14.31 6.27 -15.03
N ILE A 122 -13.31 5.48 -14.63
CA ILE A 122 -11.89 5.82 -14.77
C ILE A 122 -11.54 6.04 -16.26
N ASN A 123 -11.96 5.12 -17.12
CA ASN A 123 -11.68 5.19 -18.57
C ASN A 123 -12.35 6.37 -19.25
N ASN A 124 -13.49 6.82 -18.73
CA ASN A 124 -14.19 8.03 -19.20
C ASN A 124 -13.63 9.32 -18.57
N GLY A 125 -12.61 9.24 -17.71
CA GLY A 125 -12.06 10.41 -17.02
C GLY A 125 -12.91 10.92 -15.84
N ASP A 126 -14.02 10.24 -15.52
CA ASP A 126 -14.92 10.59 -14.43
C ASP A 126 -14.46 9.96 -13.09
N PHE A 127 -13.39 10.50 -12.57
CA PHE A 127 -12.79 9.99 -11.32
C PHE A 127 -13.64 10.29 -10.07
N ARG A 128 -14.53 11.27 -10.10
CA ARG A 128 -15.46 11.51 -8.98
C ARG A 128 -16.50 10.38 -8.87
N SER A 129 -17.08 10.00 -9.99
CA SER A 129 -18.01 8.85 -10.02
C SER A 129 -17.26 7.54 -9.75
N ALA A 130 -16.02 7.39 -10.24
CA ALA A 130 -15.18 6.25 -9.93
C ALA A 130 -14.96 6.10 -8.42
N ALA A 131 -14.68 7.20 -7.70
CA ALA A 131 -14.50 7.19 -6.26
C ALA A 131 -15.75 6.71 -5.50
N LYS A 132 -16.93 7.19 -5.90
CA LYS A 132 -18.20 6.80 -5.29
C LYS A 132 -18.53 5.33 -5.58
N GLU A 133 -18.39 4.93 -6.83
CA GLU A 133 -18.70 3.56 -7.25
C GLU A 133 -17.74 2.54 -6.65
N TYR A 134 -16.47 2.90 -6.47
CA TYR A 134 -15.50 2.03 -5.81
C TYR A 134 -15.88 1.69 -4.36
N LEU A 135 -16.50 2.63 -3.64
CA LEU A 135 -17.04 2.39 -2.28
C LEU A 135 -18.41 1.72 -2.30
N ASN A 136 -19.07 1.62 -3.47
CA ASN A 136 -20.32 0.85 -3.63
C ASN A 136 -20.05 -0.67 -3.78
N HIS A 137 -19.07 -1.19 -3.07
CA HIS A 137 -18.64 -2.59 -3.11
C HIS A 137 -19.11 -3.34 -1.86
N ALA A 138 -19.59 -4.58 -2.03
CA ALA A 138 -20.06 -5.39 -0.90
C ALA A 138 -18.97 -5.54 0.19
N GLY A 139 -17.73 -5.81 -0.22
CA GLY A 139 -16.60 -5.93 0.71
C GLY A 139 -16.31 -4.65 1.50
N TYR A 140 -16.60 -3.47 0.94
CA TYR A 140 -16.52 -2.21 1.70
C TYR A 140 -17.57 -2.15 2.80
N ARG A 141 -18.83 -2.45 2.47
CA ARG A 141 -19.93 -2.45 3.45
C ARG A 141 -19.69 -3.43 4.58
N THR A 142 -19.37 -4.68 4.26
CA THR A 142 -19.04 -5.72 5.24
C THR A 142 -17.88 -5.29 6.14
N SER A 143 -16.81 -4.73 5.56
CA SER A 143 -15.66 -4.26 6.34
C SER A 143 -15.99 -3.11 7.28
N LYS A 144 -16.91 -2.22 6.88
CA LYS A 144 -17.40 -1.14 7.76
C LYS A 144 -18.17 -1.69 8.96
N GLU A 145 -19.04 -2.68 8.72
CA GLU A 145 -19.84 -3.33 9.75
C GLU A 145 -18.96 -4.12 10.73
N GLU A 146 -17.97 -4.82 10.21
CA GLU A 146 -17.04 -5.66 10.99
C GLU A 146 -15.86 -4.89 11.61
N GLY A 147 -15.67 -3.61 11.25
CA GLY A 147 -14.55 -2.79 11.74
C GLY A 147 -13.18 -3.26 11.25
N THR A 148 -13.11 -3.93 10.10
CA THR A 148 -11.84 -4.42 9.52
C THR A 148 -11.08 -3.30 8.79
N GLY A 149 -9.76 -3.46 8.63
CA GLY A 149 -8.90 -2.48 7.96
C GLY A 149 -9.16 -2.30 6.45
N VAL A 150 -10.00 -3.15 5.85
CA VAL A 150 -10.32 -3.13 4.42
C VAL A 150 -11.04 -1.84 4.02
N ALA A 151 -12.03 -1.40 4.82
CA ALA A 151 -12.79 -0.19 4.53
C ALA A 151 -11.87 1.05 4.46
N GLY A 152 -11.02 1.26 5.46
CA GLY A 152 -10.10 2.40 5.47
C GLY A 152 -9.12 2.40 4.29
N ARG A 153 -8.70 1.21 3.83
CA ARG A 153 -7.87 1.07 2.64
C ARG A 153 -8.62 1.45 1.36
N MET A 154 -9.86 1.02 1.21
CA MET A 154 -10.70 1.40 0.08
C MET A 154 -11.03 2.90 0.09
N GLU A 155 -11.28 3.49 1.25
CA GLU A 155 -11.49 4.94 1.41
C GLU A 155 -10.25 5.74 0.98
N ARG A 156 -9.05 5.29 1.32
CA ARG A 156 -7.80 5.91 0.85
C ARG A 156 -7.69 5.90 -0.67
N ASN A 157 -8.02 4.77 -1.31
CA ASN A 157 -7.99 4.66 -2.77
C ASN A 157 -9.06 5.53 -3.43
N ALA A 158 -10.28 5.55 -2.88
CA ALA A 158 -11.36 6.41 -3.34
C ALA A 158 -11.01 7.90 -3.20
N ALA A 159 -10.36 8.29 -2.11
CA ALA A 159 -9.88 9.66 -1.92
C ALA A 159 -8.87 10.08 -2.99
N ALA A 160 -7.98 9.20 -3.41
CA ALA A 160 -7.05 9.47 -4.51
C ALA A 160 -7.80 9.72 -5.84
N PHE A 161 -8.84 8.94 -6.14
CA PHE A 161 -9.69 9.15 -7.32
C PHE A 161 -10.45 10.48 -7.21
N ALA A 162 -11.11 10.75 -6.09
CA ALA A 162 -11.89 11.97 -5.88
C ALA A 162 -11.02 13.23 -6.03
N THR A 163 -9.81 13.21 -5.48
CA THR A 163 -8.85 14.32 -5.58
C THR A 163 -8.46 14.59 -7.03
N TYR A 164 -8.17 13.55 -7.80
CA TYR A 164 -7.82 13.69 -9.21
C TYR A 164 -9.01 14.18 -10.05
N GLY A 165 -10.22 13.68 -9.78
CA GLY A 165 -11.45 14.09 -10.46
C GLY A 165 -11.93 15.48 -10.07
N GLY A 166 -11.40 16.05 -9.01
CA GLY A 166 -11.87 17.34 -8.46
C GLY A 166 -11.51 18.58 -9.26
N GLY A 167 -10.51 18.54 -10.15
CA GLY A 167 -10.15 19.61 -11.10
C GLY A 167 -10.12 21.07 -10.60
N SER A 168 -10.04 21.29 -9.29
CA SER A 168 -9.93 22.62 -8.66
C SER A 168 -8.95 22.53 -7.50
N SER A 169 -7.89 23.27 -7.59
CA SER A 169 -7.05 23.85 -6.54
C SER A 169 -7.45 23.52 -5.08
N ALA A 170 -7.49 22.26 -4.73
CA ALA A 170 -7.60 21.82 -3.36
C ALA A 170 -6.57 20.73 -3.16
N SER A 171 -5.48 21.11 -2.51
CA SER A 171 -4.47 20.28 -1.87
C SER A 171 -4.31 18.90 -2.54
N GLN A 172 -3.22 18.73 -3.26
CA GLN A 172 -2.69 17.42 -3.60
C GLN A 172 -2.94 16.49 -2.41
N PRO A 173 -3.39 15.23 -2.63
CA PRO A 173 -3.38 14.28 -1.54
C PRO A 173 -1.99 14.40 -0.96
N VAL A 174 -1.94 14.68 0.33
CA VAL A 174 -0.70 14.85 1.06
C VAL A 174 0.27 13.83 0.48
N LYS A 175 1.31 14.28 -0.24
CA LYS A 175 2.51 13.50 -0.33
C LYS A 175 2.75 13.15 1.11
N THR A 176 2.48 11.93 1.50
CA THR A 176 3.09 11.40 2.71
C THR A 176 4.56 11.24 2.33
N ASP A 177 5.24 12.39 2.24
CA ASP A 177 6.68 12.43 2.19
C ASP A 177 7.07 11.87 3.55
N PHE A 178 7.39 10.60 3.57
CA PHE A 178 7.95 10.00 4.77
C PHE A 178 9.39 10.45 4.85
N TYR A 179 9.72 11.04 5.99
CA TYR A 179 11.09 11.33 6.33
C TYR A 179 11.61 10.26 7.29
N THR A 180 12.72 9.64 6.96
CA THR A 180 13.41 8.75 7.88
C THR A 180 14.43 9.55 8.68
N VAL A 181 14.23 9.60 9.99
CA VAL A 181 15.09 10.36 10.91
C VAL A 181 16.53 9.86 10.85
N LYS A 182 17.45 10.77 10.61
CA LYS A 182 18.90 10.52 10.52
C LYS A 182 19.60 10.97 11.80
N PRO A 183 20.83 10.52 12.07
CA PRO A 183 21.63 11.01 13.17
C PRO A 183 21.76 12.55 13.12
N GLY A 184 21.48 13.24 14.23
CA GLY A 184 21.54 14.69 14.35
C GLY A 184 20.32 15.46 13.82
N ASP A 185 19.25 14.76 13.42
CA ASP A 185 17.99 15.40 13.07
C ASP A 185 17.23 15.86 14.30
N THR A 186 16.53 16.98 14.13
CA THR A 186 15.51 17.48 15.07
C THR A 186 14.22 17.71 14.30
N LEU A 187 13.10 17.66 14.99
CA LEU A 187 11.79 17.89 14.36
C LEU A 187 11.73 19.27 13.68
N SER A 188 12.38 20.28 14.26
CA SER A 188 12.47 21.63 13.67
C SER A 188 13.26 21.66 12.36
N LYS A 189 14.37 20.90 12.27
CA LYS A 189 15.13 20.77 11.01
C LYS A 189 14.31 20.08 9.94
N ILE A 190 13.63 18.97 10.30
CA ILE A 190 12.79 18.20 9.40
C ILE A 190 11.62 19.06 8.90
N ALA A 191 10.94 19.78 9.77
CA ALA A 191 9.84 20.68 9.44
C ALA A 191 10.31 21.78 8.45
N LYS A 192 11.45 22.42 8.72
CA LYS A 192 12.03 23.44 7.84
C LYS A 192 12.41 22.87 6.46
N GLN A 193 12.98 21.70 6.41
CA GLN A 193 13.39 21.01 5.18
C GLN A 193 12.21 20.56 4.32
N SER A 194 11.12 20.13 4.97
CA SER A 194 9.91 19.64 4.30
C SER A 194 8.89 20.75 3.99
N GLY A 195 9.10 21.96 4.51
CA GLY A 195 8.12 23.06 4.40
C GLY A 195 6.83 22.81 5.18
N LYS A 196 6.85 21.90 6.17
CA LYS A 196 5.69 21.53 6.99
C LYS A 196 5.74 22.20 8.35
N SER A 197 4.57 22.39 8.95
CA SER A 197 4.48 22.84 10.35
C SER A 197 4.92 21.74 11.32
N ILE A 198 5.68 22.09 12.34
CA ILE A 198 6.06 21.17 13.42
C ILE A 198 4.82 20.55 14.05
N ASN A 199 3.78 21.34 14.28
CA ASN A 199 2.52 20.89 14.89
C ASN A 199 1.80 19.86 14.03
N ASP A 200 1.82 20.00 12.69
CA ASP A 200 1.21 19.04 11.78
C ASP A 200 1.96 17.72 11.82
N ILE A 201 3.31 17.76 11.82
CA ILE A 201 4.13 16.56 11.93
C ILE A 201 3.86 15.84 13.26
N ILE A 202 3.79 16.57 14.38
CA ILE A 202 3.46 16.00 15.71
C ILE A 202 2.09 15.32 15.67
N LYS A 203 1.08 16.01 15.14
CA LYS A 203 -0.32 15.56 15.11
C LYS A 203 -0.50 14.32 14.23
N VAL A 204 0.05 14.33 13.02
CA VAL A 204 -0.08 13.23 12.05
C VAL A 204 0.63 11.97 12.56
N ASN A 205 1.80 12.13 13.20
CA ASN A 205 2.59 11.00 13.71
C ASN A 205 2.26 10.64 15.17
N LYS A 206 1.32 11.34 15.81
CA LYS A 206 0.94 11.14 17.22
C LYS A 206 2.15 11.11 18.16
N LEU A 207 3.11 12.03 17.94
CA LEU A 207 4.33 12.08 18.72
C LEU A 207 4.03 12.53 20.16
N SER A 208 4.23 11.63 21.12
CA SER A 208 4.08 11.93 22.55
C SER A 208 5.25 12.76 23.10
N ASN A 209 6.42 12.69 22.45
CA ASN A 209 7.59 13.50 22.81
C ASN A 209 8.33 13.93 21.53
N PRO A 210 8.07 15.16 21.04
CA PRO A 210 8.66 15.67 19.80
C PRO A 210 10.17 15.91 19.87
N ASP A 211 10.74 15.99 21.07
CA ASP A 211 12.17 16.20 21.29
C ASP A 211 12.98 14.89 21.29
N LYS A 212 12.30 13.75 21.28
CA LYS A 212 12.92 12.41 21.28
C LYS A 212 12.58 11.64 20.02
N LEU A 213 13.18 12.00 18.90
CA LEU A 213 13.09 11.22 17.67
C LEU A 213 14.10 10.06 17.72
N GLN A 214 13.68 8.90 17.24
CA GLN A 214 14.55 7.73 17.10
C GLN A 214 15.21 7.73 15.71
N ILE A 215 16.51 7.49 15.63
CA ILE A 215 17.21 7.29 14.35
C ILE A 215 16.55 6.09 13.64
N GLY A 216 16.20 6.28 12.36
CA GLY A 216 15.43 5.30 11.59
C GLY A 216 13.91 5.41 11.76
N GLN A 217 13.42 6.25 12.67
CA GLN A 217 11.98 6.52 12.82
C GLN A 217 11.43 7.16 11.54
N ARG A 218 10.31 6.68 11.08
CA ARG A 218 9.63 7.17 9.88
C ARG A 218 8.54 8.15 10.28
N LEU A 219 8.66 9.39 9.82
CA LEU A 219 7.70 10.46 10.05
C LEU A 219 6.92 10.75 8.78
N SER A 220 5.59 10.79 8.88
CA SER A 220 4.70 11.34 7.83
C SER A 220 4.84 12.86 7.86
N LEU A 221 5.10 13.48 6.70
CA LEU A 221 5.27 14.92 6.55
C LEU A 221 4.05 15.57 5.90
#